data_8bce97e0fd5f714f6a35cf2671ccf788
#
_entry.id   8bce97e0fd5f714f6a35cf2671ccf788
#
_cell.length_a   1.000
_cell.length_b   1.000
_cell.length_c   1.000
_cell.angle_alpha   90.00
_cell.angle_beta   90.00
_cell.angle_gamma   90.00
#
_symmetry.space_group_name_H-M   'P 1'
#
loop_
_entity.id
_entity.type
_entity.pdbx_description
1 polymer ?
#
loop_
_entity_poly.entity_id
_entity_poly.type
_entity_poly.pdbx_seq_one_letter_code
_entity_poly.pdbx_strand_id
1 'polypeptide(L)'
;DGTSTHWLADNQHGDDGDNRWEGSRDDDAYHGGSGRDSLRGGDGSDDLYGGDDDDNLSGGIGNDDLDGGHANDTLYGDSGDDHLEGGIGDDRLQGGDGADELHGGEGRDYLDGGFGNDHLVADSDLDYDLYIGGAGKDTLDFSASLGPVVASLATGLVQQQVGSVAVNDKVQSVEVLVGSGFADKLNGSSSSDELSGGQGNDSISGGRGSDVLTGGEGDDVFVYTFAYESGLTTQTRDVITDFAEGDLIDLSAIDARSGNSTNDAFTFIGSVANLSLANANGALWFDQGVLYGSTDADLAPEFSIELVGITNFELTDFVG
;
A
#
# COMPACT_ATOMS: atom_id res chain seq x y z
N ASP A 1 -52.18 14.88 7.56
CA ASP A 1 -51.74 14.79 6.18
C ASP A 1 -50.36 15.40 6.07
N GLY A 2 -49.35 14.55 6.29
CA GLY A 2 -47.98 14.92 6.14
C GLY A 2 -47.58 14.91 4.69
N THR A 3 -47.57 16.03 4.04
CA THR A 3 -46.77 16.24 2.86
C THR A 3 -45.39 16.64 3.35
N SER A 4 -44.51 15.65 3.48
CA SER A 4 -43.06 15.90 3.45
C SER A 4 -42.77 16.57 2.13
N THR A 5 -42.61 17.87 2.14
CA THR A 5 -42.06 18.60 1.02
C THR A 5 -40.57 18.33 1.07
N HIS A 6 -40.17 17.42 0.25
CA HIS A 6 -38.79 17.15 -0.10
C HIS A 6 -38.18 18.41 -0.66
N TRP A 7 -37.39 19.07 0.09
CA TRP A 7 -36.58 20.20 -0.38
C TRP A 7 -35.20 19.68 -0.72
N LEU A 8 -34.81 19.94 -1.93
CA LEU A 8 -33.49 19.80 -2.49
C LEU A 8 -32.43 20.19 -1.46
N ALA A 9 -31.31 19.46 -1.39
CA ALA A 9 -30.14 19.72 -0.60
C ALA A 9 -29.95 21.20 -0.28
N ASP A 10 -30.46 21.63 0.88
CA ASP A 10 -30.15 22.95 1.40
C ASP A 10 -28.89 22.78 2.26
N ASN A 11 -27.80 23.39 1.79
CA ASN A 11 -26.55 23.56 2.53
C ASN A 11 -26.90 24.17 3.90
N GLN A 12 -27.00 23.33 4.93
CA GLN A 12 -27.36 23.79 6.28
C GLN A 12 -26.08 24.13 7.03
N HIS A 13 -26.12 25.17 7.82
CA HIS A 13 -24.99 25.61 8.64
C HIS A 13 -25.39 25.64 10.10
N GLY A 14 -24.53 25.10 10.96
CA GLY A 14 -24.57 25.27 12.39
C GLY A 14 -24.23 26.70 12.84
N ASP A 15 -24.08 26.89 14.13
CA ASP A 15 -23.62 28.13 14.75
C ASP A 15 -22.25 27.92 15.44
N ASP A 16 -21.79 28.89 16.23
CA ASP A 16 -20.50 28.78 16.93
C ASP A 16 -20.56 27.90 18.21
N GLY A 17 -21.53 27.01 18.35
CA GLY A 17 -21.71 26.16 19.54
C GLY A 17 -21.98 24.71 19.18
N ASP A 18 -21.93 23.82 20.16
CA ASP A 18 -22.15 22.37 19.95
C ASP A 18 -23.50 22.11 19.25
N ASN A 19 -23.45 21.65 18.02
CA ASN A 19 -24.62 21.35 17.20
C ASN A 19 -24.92 19.86 17.17
N ARG A 20 -26.17 19.52 16.97
CA ARG A 20 -26.57 18.15 16.65
C ARG A 20 -27.49 18.15 15.44
N TRP A 21 -27.08 17.46 14.42
CA TRP A 21 -27.86 17.32 13.20
C TRP A 21 -28.01 15.86 12.80
N GLU A 22 -29.14 15.54 12.19
CA GLU A 22 -29.47 14.22 11.67
C GLU A 22 -30.19 14.42 10.33
N GLY A 23 -29.58 13.93 9.27
CA GLY A 23 -30.09 14.00 7.92
C GLY A 23 -31.26 13.06 7.63
N SER A 24 -31.50 12.81 6.40
CA SER A 24 -32.72 12.14 5.93
C SER A 24 -32.45 10.79 5.24
N ARG A 25 -33.03 10.59 4.08
CA ARG A 25 -32.80 9.46 3.17
C ARG A 25 -32.40 9.91 1.78
N ASP A 26 -32.15 11.17 1.64
CA ASP A 26 -31.70 11.77 0.41
C ASP A 26 -30.36 12.41 0.68
N ASP A 27 -29.61 12.70 -0.36
CA ASP A 27 -28.32 13.36 -0.28
C ASP A 27 -28.45 14.71 0.45
N ASP A 28 -27.77 14.81 1.59
CA ASP A 28 -27.80 15.97 2.47
C ASP A 28 -26.42 16.65 2.53
N ALA A 29 -26.37 17.95 2.87
CA ALA A 29 -25.12 18.66 3.12
C ALA A 29 -25.23 19.52 4.38
N TYR A 30 -24.22 19.39 5.28
CA TYR A 30 -24.23 20.12 6.53
C TYR A 30 -22.82 20.56 6.95
N HIS A 31 -22.72 21.80 7.45
CA HIS A 31 -21.50 22.34 8.07
C HIS A 31 -21.78 22.63 9.54
N GLY A 32 -21.00 22.02 10.44
CA GLY A 32 -21.10 22.22 11.87
C GLY A 32 -20.72 23.64 12.28
N GLY A 33 -19.51 24.04 11.97
CA GLY A 33 -19.02 25.39 12.25
C GLY A 33 -17.92 25.41 13.31
N SER A 34 -18.16 26.07 14.44
CA SER A 34 -17.28 25.98 15.60
C SER A 34 -18.04 25.33 16.76
N GLY A 35 -17.34 24.62 17.62
CA GLY A 35 -17.95 23.88 18.72
C GLY A 35 -17.96 22.40 18.42
N ARG A 36 -18.24 21.57 19.43
CA ARG A 36 -18.21 20.11 19.25
C ARG A 36 -19.52 19.61 18.68
N ASP A 37 -19.49 19.29 17.41
CA ASP A 37 -20.67 18.94 16.64
C ASP A 37 -20.88 17.42 16.57
N SER A 38 -22.12 17.01 16.41
CA SER A 38 -22.49 15.63 16.17
C SER A 38 -23.41 15.55 14.97
N LEU A 39 -22.82 15.20 13.85
CA LEU A 39 -23.46 15.20 12.54
C LEU A 39 -23.71 13.78 12.04
N ARG A 40 -24.89 13.53 11.49
CA ARG A 40 -25.24 12.26 10.91
C ARG A 40 -25.98 12.45 9.59
N GLY A 41 -25.45 11.90 8.49
CA GLY A 41 -26.06 11.98 7.16
C GLY A 41 -27.35 11.19 7.05
N GLY A 42 -27.28 9.90 7.13
CA GLY A 42 -28.47 9.03 7.08
C GLY A 42 -28.43 7.98 6.00
N ASP A 43 -29.46 7.93 5.14
CA ASP A 43 -29.36 7.22 3.86
C ASP A 43 -29.12 8.32 2.79
N GLY A 44 -28.28 8.09 1.82
CA GLY A 44 -28.01 9.08 0.75
C GLY A 44 -26.49 9.25 0.59
N SER A 45 -26.07 10.05 -0.36
CA SER A 45 -24.67 10.47 -0.45
C SER A 45 -24.56 11.86 0.17
N ASP A 46 -23.97 11.89 1.36
CA ASP A 46 -24.02 13.06 2.22
C ASP A 46 -22.66 13.77 2.28
N ASP A 47 -22.68 15.11 2.38
CA ASP A 47 -21.51 15.95 2.54
C ASP A 47 -21.52 16.55 3.96
N LEU A 48 -20.62 16.10 4.84
CA LEU A 48 -20.55 16.54 6.24
C LEU A 48 -19.22 17.22 6.56
N TYR A 49 -19.29 18.44 7.09
CA TYR A 49 -18.13 19.22 7.50
C TYR A 49 -18.25 19.56 8.99
N GLY A 50 -17.31 19.08 9.81
CA GLY A 50 -17.25 19.39 11.24
C GLY A 50 -16.91 20.84 11.48
N GLY A 51 -15.67 21.22 11.28
CA GLY A 51 -15.19 22.58 11.32
C GLY A 51 -14.08 22.85 12.34
N ASP A 52 -14.34 23.70 13.33
CA ASP A 52 -13.40 23.92 14.45
C ASP A 52 -13.87 23.13 15.70
N ASP A 53 -12.94 22.66 16.51
CA ASP A 53 -13.14 21.82 17.72
C ASP A 53 -13.45 20.34 17.41
N ASP A 54 -13.45 19.48 18.46
CA ASP A 54 -13.56 18.03 18.34
C ASP A 54 -14.96 17.57 17.91
N ASP A 55 -15.10 17.07 16.71
CA ASP A 55 -16.37 16.69 16.07
C ASP A 55 -16.61 15.18 15.98
N ASN A 56 -17.86 14.79 15.77
CA ASN A 56 -18.26 13.43 15.51
C ASN A 56 -19.19 13.35 14.31
N LEU A 57 -18.69 12.78 13.20
CA LEU A 57 -19.37 12.66 11.93
C LEU A 57 -19.69 11.20 11.64
N SER A 58 -20.87 10.92 11.08
CA SER A 58 -21.26 9.59 10.58
C SER A 58 -22.03 9.78 9.27
N GLY A 59 -21.51 9.26 8.16
CA GLY A 59 -22.17 9.29 6.86
C GLY A 59 -23.46 8.48 6.90
N GLY A 60 -23.33 7.18 6.95
CA GLY A 60 -24.49 6.29 7.11
C GLY A 60 -24.60 5.26 6.00
N ILE A 61 -25.60 5.35 5.15
CA ILE A 61 -25.75 4.48 3.97
C ILE A 61 -25.60 5.33 2.73
N GLY A 62 -24.62 5.05 1.92
CA GLY A 62 -24.36 5.76 0.67
C GLY A 62 -22.89 6.09 0.55
N ASN A 63 -22.54 6.80 -0.49
CA ASN A 63 -21.14 7.21 -0.68
C ASN A 63 -21.03 8.65 -0.15
N ASP A 64 -20.41 8.78 1.01
CA ASP A 64 -20.40 10.00 1.82
C ASP A 64 -19.05 10.73 1.73
N ASP A 65 -19.07 12.04 1.89
CA ASP A 65 -17.88 12.91 1.98
C ASP A 65 -17.84 13.58 3.36
N LEU A 66 -16.87 13.20 4.19
CA LEU A 66 -16.73 13.64 5.57
C LEU A 66 -15.40 14.37 5.77
N ASP A 67 -15.48 15.60 6.27
CA ASP A 67 -14.32 16.45 6.61
C ASP A 67 -14.43 16.87 8.08
N GLY A 68 -13.49 16.41 8.93
CA GLY A 68 -13.41 16.77 10.35
C GLY A 68 -13.04 18.21 10.54
N GLY A 69 -11.93 18.64 9.94
CA GLY A 69 -11.46 20.01 9.95
C GLY A 69 -10.31 20.29 10.91
N HIS A 70 -10.54 20.98 11.98
CA HIS A 70 -9.55 21.30 13.01
C HIS A 70 -9.88 20.63 14.34
N ALA A 71 -8.85 20.23 15.09
CA ALA A 71 -8.85 19.53 16.38
C ALA A 71 -9.08 18.01 16.20
N ASN A 72 -9.48 17.28 17.24
CA ASN A 72 -9.43 15.82 17.20
C ASN A 72 -10.81 15.24 16.88
N ASP A 73 -10.98 14.80 15.67
CA ASP A 73 -12.26 14.41 15.11
C ASP A 73 -12.48 12.89 15.11
N THR A 74 -13.71 12.48 15.00
CA THR A 74 -14.10 11.08 14.84
C THR A 74 -15.08 10.95 13.68
N LEU A 75 -14.64 10.26 12.62
CA LEU A 75 -15.35 10.09 11.37
C LEU A 75 -15.69 8.62 11.15
N TYR A 76 -16.92 8.36 10.75
CA TYR A 76 -17.43 7.05 10.37
C TYR A 76 -18.11 7.17 8.98
N GLY A 77 -17.59 6.47 7.97
CA GLY A 77 -18.25 6.33 6.67
C GLY A 77 -19.52 5.49 6.81
N ASP A 78 -19.43 4.41 7.56
CA ASP A 78 -20.45 3.38 7.79
C ASP A 78 -20.61 2.46 6.56
N SER A 79 -21.46 2.71 5.58
CA SER A 79 -21.70 1.79 4.45
C SER A 79 -21.78 2.52 3.11
N GLY A 80 -20.89 2.19 2.21
CA GLY A 80 -20.75 2.80 0.89
C GLY A 80 -19.28 3.00 0.57
N ASP A 81 -18.98 3.52 -0.61
CA ASP A 81 -17.60 3.90 -0.94
C ASP A 81 -17.43 5.37 -0.49
N ASP A 82 -16.80 5.56 0.67
CA ASP A 82 -16.76 6.82 1.40
C ASP A 82 -15.41 7.55 1.26
N HIS A 83 -15.44 8.86 1.39
CA HIS A 83 -14.24 9.71 1.48
C HIS A 83 -14.18 10.41 2.83
N LEU A 84 -13.10 10.17 3.59
CA LEU A 84 -12.91 10.70 4.93
C LEU A 84 -11.61 11.51 5.02
N GLU A 85 -11.72 12.77 5.42
CA GLU A 85 -10.58 13.66 5.70
C GLU A 85 -10.63 14.10 7.17
N GLY A 86 -9.62 13.73 8.00
CA GLY A 86 -9.51 14.14 9.40
C GLY A 86 -9.18 15.60 9.52
N GLY A 87 -8.09 16.03 8.91
CA GLY A 87 -7.67 17.42 8.82
C GLY A 87 -6.49 17.77 9.70
N ILE A 88 -6.65 18.63 10.70
CA ILE A 88 -5.61 19.00 11.65
C ILE A 88 -6.00 18.51 13.04
N GLY A 89 -5.28 17.56 13.57
CA GLY A 89 -5.54 17.05 14.93
C GLY A 89 -5.13 15.60 15.07
N ASP A 90 -5.34 15.02 16.25
CA ASP A 90 -5.18 13.58 16.44
C ASP A 90 -6.54 12.91 16.10
N ASP A 91 -6.73 12.45 14.86
CA ASP A 91 -8.04 12.06 14.33
C ASP A 91 -8.29 10.55 14.35
N ARG A 92 -9.55 10.18 14.30
CA ARG A 92 -9.98 8.80 14.18
C ARG A 92 -10.93 8.62 13.02
N LEU A 93 -10.51 7.90 11.99
CA LEU A 93 -11.26 7.62 10.78
C LEU A 93 -11.57 6.12 10.71
N GLN A 94 -12.82 5.80 10.37
CA GLN A 94 -13.25 4.44 10.08
C GLN A 94 -14.12 4.46 8.83
N GLY A 95 -13.64 3.85 7.73
CA GLY A 95 -14.38 3.72 6.48
C GLY A 95 -15.65 2.91 6.68
N GLY A 96 -15.56 1.63 6.85
CA GLY A 96 -16.70 0.78 7.17
C GLY A 96 -16.89 -0.38 6.20
N ASP A 97 -18.06 -0.46 5.55
CA ASP A 97 -18.34 -1.41 4.48
C ASP A 97 -18.23 -0.66 3.14
N GLY A 98 -17.24 -0.94 2.33
CA GLY A 98 -17.11 -0.28 1.02
C GLY A 98 -15.67 -0.20 0.54
N ALA A 99 -15.42 0.53 -0.52
CA ALA A 99 -14.08 0.85 -0.97
C ALA A 99 -13.80 2.32 -0.61
N ASP A 100 -13.21 2.51 0.56
CA ASP A 100 -13.11 3.81 1.21
C ASP A 100 -11.78 4.50 0.94
N GLU A 101 -11.76 5.83 0.92
CA GLU A 101 -10.56 6.65 0.85
C GLU A 101 -10.40 7.45 2.15
N LEU A 102 -9.29 7.23 2.86
CA LEU A 102 -9.03 7.80 4.17
C LEU A 102 -7.75 8.64 4.18
N HIS A 103 -7.87 9.89 4.60
CA HIS A 103 -6.78 10.84 4.80
C HIS A 103 -6.80 11.33 6.26
N GLY A 104 -5.74 11.03 7.03
CA GLY A 104 -5.62 11.52 8.42
C GLY A 104 -5.40 13.01 8.46
N GLY A 105 -4.34 13.50 7.84
CA GLY A 105 -3.95 14.89 7.80
C GLY A 105 -2.78 15.20 8.72
N GLU A 106 -2.79 16.37 9.40
CA GLU A 106 -1.74 16.72 10.35
C GLU A 106 -2.09 16.17 11.74
N GLY A 107 -1.20 15.37 12.33
CA GLY A 107 -1.34 14.89 13.71
C GLY A 107 -1.18 13.39 13.84
N ARG A 108 -1.63 12.82 14.95
CA ARG A 108 -1.49 11.40 15.23
C ARG A 108 -2.78 10.68 14.97
N ASP A 109 -2.86 10.04 13.81
CA ASP A 109 -4.10 9.56 13.29
C ASP A 109 -4.30 8.04 13.44
N TYR A 110 -5.53 7.65 13.50
CA TYR A 110 -5.99 6.27 13.46
C TYR A 110 -6.90 6.10 12.25
N LEU A 111 -6.45 5.37 11.24
CA LEU A 111 -7.19 5.06 10.04
C LEU A 111 -7.51 3.57 10.02
N ASP A 112 -8.78 3.22 9.83
CA ASP A 112 -9.29 1.85 9.74
C ASP A 112 -10.23 1.76 8.53
N GLY A 113 -9.77 1.15 7.42
CA GLY A 113 -10.58 0.99 6.21
C GLY A 113 -11.82 0.18 6.49
N GLY A 114 -11.67 -1.06 6.98
CA GLY A 114 -12.80 -1.89 7.37
C GLY A 114 -13.02 -3.10 6.48
N PHE A 115 -14.15 -3.19 5.79
CA PHE A 115 -14.43 -4.19 4.78
C PHE A 115 -14.43 -3.56 3.39
N GLY A 116 -13.65 -4.11 2.50
CA GLY A 116 -13.61 -3.66 1.11
C GLY A 116 -12.20 -3.52 0.60
N ASN A 117 -12.00 -2.76 -0.46
CA ASN A 117 -10.65 -2.51 -0.95
C ASN A 117 -10.36 -1.02 -0.73
N ASP A 118 -9.72 -0.73 0.38
CA ASP A 118 -9.59 0.61 0.91
C ASP A 118 -8.30 1.29 0.47
N HIS A 119 -8.33 2.60 0.36
CA HIS A 119 -7.20 3.45 0.02
C HIS A 119 -6.86 4.38 1.19
N LEU A 120 -5.80 4.07 1.91
CA LEU A 120 -5.29 4.89 3.00
C LEU A 120 -4.14 5.73 2.47
N VAL A 121 -4.27 7.04 2.58
CA VAL A 121 -3.24 7.99 2.13
C VAL A 121 -2.38 8.39 3.33
N ALA A 122 -1.10 8.12 3.22
CA ALA A 122 -0.14 8.55 4.21
C ALA A 122 0.23 10.01 3.97
N ASP A 123 0.12 10.81 5.00
CA ASP A 123 0.57 12.18 4.99
C ASP A 123 2.10 12.31 5.12
N SER A 124 2.59 13.53 5.13
CA SER A 124 4.01 13.82 5.20
C SER A 124 4.41 14.58 6.44
N ASP A 125 3.59 14.51 7.46
CA ASP A 125 3.89 15.13 8.73
C ASP A 125 4.95 14.34 9.55
N LEU A 126 5.19 14.71 10.78
CA LEU A 126 6.22 14.11 11.64
C LEU A 126 5.60 13.47 12.89
N ASP A 127 4.34 13.13 12.84
CA ASP A 127 3.62 12.50 13.93
C ASP A 127 3.47 11.00 13.71
N TYR A 128 2.90 10.28 14.61
CA TYR A 128 2.82 8.82 14.59
C TYR A 128 1.43 8.34 14.22
N ASP A 129 1.31 7.61 13.12
CA ASP A 129 0.03 7.12 12.63
C ASP A 129 -0.13 5.61 12.74
N LEU A 130 -1.39 5.20 12.70
CA LEU A 130 -1.78 3.81 12.62
C LEU A 130 -2.72 3.59 11.44
N TYR A 131 -2.23 2.88 10.43
CA TYR A 131 -2.96 2.48 9.25
C TYR A 131 -3.41 1.03 9.36
N ILE A 132 -4.70 0.78 9.25
CA ILE A 132 -5.31 -0.56 9.24
C ILE A 132 -6.14 -0.67 7.97
N GLY A 133 -5.73 -1.52 7.01
CA GLY A 133 -6.53 -1.78 5.82
C GLY A 133 -7.83 -2.48 6.21
N GLY A 134 -7.73 -3.68 6.76
CA GLY A 134 -8.90 -4.39 7.23
C GLY A 134 -9.11 -5.71 6.50
N ALA A 135 -10.23 -5.87 5.83
CA ALA A 135 -10.56 -7.06 5.08
C ALA A 135 -10.80 -6.71 3.61
N GLY A 136 -9.88 -7.09 2.76
CA GLY A 136 -9.95 -6.79 1.34
C GLY A 136 -8.59 -6.83 0.68
N LYS A 137 -8.43 -6.01 -0.33
CA LYS A 137 -7.13 -5.69 -0.91
C LYS A 137 -6.90 -4.19 -0.72
N ASP A 138 -6.18 -3.86 0.34
CA ASP A 138 -6.07 -2.52 0.84
C ASP A 138 -4.75 -1.87 0.44
N THR A 139 -4.79 -0.58 0.14
CA THR A 139 -3.64 0.20 -0.33
C THR A 139 -3.21 1.20 0.73
N LEU A 140 -1.90 1.23 1.02
CA LEU A 140 -1.28 2.33 1.73
C LEU A 140 -0.37 3.10 0.75
N ASP A 141 -0.70 4.37 0.53
CA ASP A 141 -0.10 5.22 -0.49
C ASP A 141 0.78 6.31 0.12
N PHE A 142 2.07 6.27 -0.19
CA PHE A 142 3.08 7.26 0.21
C PHE A 142 3.47 8.21 -0.93
N SER A 143 2.74 8.25 -2.03
CA SER A 143 3.10 9.08 -3.19
C SER A 143 3.20 10.58 -2.89
N ALA A 144 2.50 11.05 -1.85
CA ALA A 144 2.57 12.42 -1.35
C ALA A 144 3.71 12.67 -0.36
N SER A 145 4.46 11.64 0.07
CA SER A 145 5.54 11.80 1.05
C SER A 145 6.64 12.75 0.54
N LEU A 146 7.14 13.59 1.44
CA LEU A 146 8.20 14.59 1.15
C LEU A 146 9.62 14.03 1.32
N GLY A 147 9.77 12.72 1.45
CA GLY A 147 11.06 12.05 1.56
C GLY A 147 10.96 10.54 1.40
N PRO A 148 12.11 9.84 1.46
CA PRO A 148 12.15 8.41 1.27
C PRO A 148 11.42 7.64 2.38
N VAL A 149 10.81 6.53 1.99
CA VAL A 149 10.02 5.64 2.85
C VAL A 149 10.73 4.30 3.03
N VAL A 150 10.72 3.78 4.24
CA VAL A 150 11.10 2.40 4.54
C VAL A 150 9.89 1.71 5.13
N ALA A 151 9.18 0.92 4.33
CA ALA A 151 7.97 0.22 4.74
C ALA A 151 8.17 -1.30 4.77
N SER A 152 7.54 -1.96 5.74
CA SER A 152 7.55 -3.41 5.83
C SER A 152 6.24 -3.97 6.34
N LEU A 153 5.47 -4.59 5.47
CA LEU A 153 4.23 -5.30 5.83
C LEU A 153 4.49 -6.49 6.76
N ALA A 154 5.64 -7.16 6.60
CA ALA A 154 6.02 -8.27 7.47
C ALA A 154 6.21 -7.87 8.95
N THR A 155 6.69 -6.67 9.22
CA THR A 155 6.91 -6.16 10.58
C THR A 155 5.80 -5.23 11.06
N GLY A 156 4.96 -4.75 10.16
CA GLY A 156 3.93 -3.76 10.43
C GLY A 156 4.52 -2.39 10.78
N LEU A 157 5.69 -2.04 10.26
CA LEU A 157 6.38 -0.78 10.54
C LEU A 157 6.63 -0.02 9.24
N VAL A 158 6.38 1.26 9.31
CA VAL A 158 6.75 2.23 8.29
C VAL A 158 7.63 3.29 8.93
N GLN A 159 8.60 3.77 8.18
CA GLN A 159 9.42 4.91 8.54
C GLN A 159 9.44 5.90 7.38
N GLN A 160 8.88 7.04 7.60
CA GLN A 160 8.98 8.17 6.70
C GLN A 160 10.14 9.07 7.13
N GLN A 161 10.87 9.64 6.18
CA GLN A 161 11.99 10.51 6.47
C GLN A 161 11.78 11.88 5.81
N VAL A 162 11.62 12.92 6.62
CA VAL A 162 11.56 14.30 6.14
C VAL A 162 12.80 15.05 6.62
N GLY A 163 13.72 15.31 5.70
CA GLY A 163 15.02 15.93 6.01
C GLY A 163 15.90 15.03 6.88
N SER A 164 16.13 15.40 8.13
CA SER A 164 16.93 14.61 9.10
C SER A 164 16.08 13.96 10.20
N VAL A 165 14.79 14.08 10.14
CA VAL A 165 13.84 13.50 11.09
C VAL A 165 13.21 12.26 10.46
N ALA A 166 13.05 11.22 11.24
CA ALA A 166 12.36 10.00 10.84
C ALA A 166 11.24 9.69 11.85
N VAL A 167 10.07 9.37 11.34
CA VAL A 167 8.90 8.97 12.12
C VAL A 167 8.64 7.50 11.89
N ASN A 168 8.05 6.83 12.86
CA ASN A 168 7.75 5.41 12.75
C ASN A 168 6.25 5.20 12.94
N ASP A 169 5.57 4.88 11.85
CA ASP A 169 4.16 4.57 11.82
C ASP A 169 3.92 3.07 11.90
N LYS A 170 2.67 2.69 12.07
CA LYS A 170 2.28 1.28 12.02
C LYS A 170 1.32 1.00 10.90
N VAL A 171 1.52 -0.16 10.27
CA VAL A 171 0.62 -0.70 9.26
C VAL A 171 0.17 -2.11 9.62
N GLN A 172 -1.11 -2.41 9.38
CA GLN A 172 -1.72 -3.71 9.60
C GLN A 172 -2.71 -4.02 8.47
N SER A 173 -2.78 -5.30 8.05
CA SER A 173 -3.77 -5.77 7.07
C SER A 173 -3.83 -4.89 5.82
N VAL A 174 -2.67 -4.70 5.17
CA VAL A 174 -2.51 -3.99 3.90
C VAL A 174 -1.77 -4.92 2.96
N GLU A 175 -2.19 -4.99 1.71
CA GLU A 175 -1.64 -5.86 0.67
C GLU A 175 -0.95 -5.08 -0.43
N VAL A 176 -1.22 -3.76 -0.54
CA VAL A 176 -0.64 -2.89 -1.57
C VAL A 176 0.13 -1.74 -0.92
N LEU A 177 1.41 -1.59 -1.29
CA LEU A 177 2.20 -0.41 -0.93
C LEU A 177 2.55 0.39 -2.18
N VAL A 178 2.30 1.68 -2.13
CA VAL A 178 2.79 2.64 -3.11
C VAL A 178 3.84 3.52 -2.45
N GLY A 179 5.06 3.51 -2.98
CA GLY A 179 6.17 4.32 -2.49
C GLY A 179 6.06 5.79 -2.87
N SER A 180 7.08 6.53 -2.55
CA SER A 180 7.15 7.97 -2.71
C SER A 180 7.76 8.39 -4.07
N GLY A 181 8.14 9.67 -4.20
CA GLY A 181 8.95 10.15 -5.32
C GLY A 181 10.45 10.13 -5.03
N PHE A 182 10.90 9.34 -4.07
CA PHE A 182 12.28 9.24 -3.61
C PHE A 182 12.73 7.77 -3.57
N ALA A 183 14.02 7.56 -3.31
CA ALA A 183 14.58 6.21 -3.22
C ALA A 183 14.08 5.48 -1.96
N ASP A 184 13.15 4.57 -2.13
CA ASP A 184 12.41 3.88 -1.10
C ASP A 184 12.94 2.47 -0.80
N LYS A 185 12.53 1.93 0.32
CA LYS A 185 12.73 0.52 0.63
C LYS A 185 11.41 -0.13 1.04
N LEU A 186 10.85 -0.96 0.17
CA LEU A 186 9.58 -1.61 0.35
C LEU A 186 9.77 -3.12 0.57
N ASN A 187 9.19 -3.64 1.65
CA ASN A 187 9.21 -5.06 1.94
C ASN A 187 7.77 -5.54 2.17
N GLY A 188 7.36 -6.52 1.39
CA GLY A 188 6.10 -7.22 1.55
C GLY A 188 6.07 -8.14 2.78
N SER A 189 5.13 -9.05 2.78
CA SER A 189 4.84 -9.94 3.90
C SER A 189 5.15 -11.43 3.59
N SER A 190 4.33 -12.32 4.06
CA SER A 190 4.33 -13.74 3.68
C SER A 190 3.10 -14.12 2.84
N SER A 191 2.27 -13.16 2.51
CA SER A 191 1.10 -13.27 1.64
C SER A 191 1.45 -12.73 0.25
N SER A 192 0.52 -12.79 -0.67
CA SER A 192 0.69 -12.15 -1.97
C SER A 192 0.45 -10.65 -1.84
N ASP A 193 1.47 -9.88 -2.13
CA ASP A 193 1.50 -8.42 -1.98
C ASP A 193 1.68 -7.74 -3.35
N GLU A 194 1.31 -6.46 -3.44
CA GLU A 194 1.58 -5.61 -4.60
C GLU A 194 2.41 -4.40 -4.14
N LEU A 195 3.63 -4.25 -4.67
CA LEU A 195 4.55 -3.21 -4.25
C LEU A 195 4.95 -2.36 -5.46
N SER A 196 4.81 -1.04 -5.35
CA SER A 196 5.23 -0.08 -6.36
C SER A 196 6.22 0.91 -5.75
N GLY A 197 7.43 1.01 -6.29
CA GLY A 197 8.45 1.95 -5.83
C GLY A 197 8.08 3.40 -6.10
N GLY A 198 7.63 3.70 -7.31
CA GLY A 198 7.24 5.06 -7.70
C GLY A 198 8.27 5.77 -8.54
N GLN A 199 8.79 6.90 -8.09
CA GLN A 199 9.96 7.54 -8.68
C GLN A 199 11.13 7.37 -7.72
N GLY A 200 12.33 7.13 -8.25
CA GLY A 200 13.51 6.99 -7.39
C GLY A 200 14.29 5.76 -7.78
N ASN A 201 15.31 5.44 -7.03
CA ASN A 201 16.03 4.19 -7.17
C ASN A 201 15.66 3.32 -5.97
N ASP A 202 14.70 2.44 -6.17
CA ASP A 202 13.99 1.76 -5.10
C ASP A 202 14.57 0.37 -4.80
N SER A 203 14.38 -0.08 -3.58
CA SER A 203 14.74 -1.44 -3.16
C SER A 203 13.48 -2.19 -2.75
N ILE A 204 13.06 -3.16 -3.55
CA ILE A 204 11.78 -3.84 -3.41
C ILE A 204 11.99 -5.32 -3.13
N SER A 205 11.35 -5.84 -2.09
CA SER A 205 11.33 -7.26 -1.77
C SER A 205 9.90 -7.72 -1.49
N GLY A 206 9.34 -8.61 -2.32
CA GLY A 206 7.98 -9.12 -2.13
C GLY A 206 7.85 -9.96 -0.86
N GLY A 207 8.87 -10.74 -0.54
CA GLY A 207 8.84 -11.68 0.55
C GLY A 207 8.39 -13.05 0.09
N ARG A 208 7.53 -13.72 0.86
CA ARG A 208 6.91 -14.96 0.40
C ARG A 208 5.57 -14.62 -0.22
N GLY A 209 5.19 -15.37 -1.23
CA GLY A 209 3.87 -15.17 -1.82
C GLY A 209 3.91 -15.41 -3.32
N SER A 210 3.02 -14.76 -3.99
CA SER A 210 3.05 -14.54 -5.42
C SER A 210 2.85 -13.04 -5.58
N ASP A 211 3.96 -12.32 -5.61
CA ASP A 211 3.96 -10.89 -5.46
C ASP A 211 3.98 -10.19 -6.83
N VAL A 212 3.39 -9.01 -6.88
CA VAL A 212 3.44 -8.13 -8.05
C VAL A 212 4.31 -6.94 -7.70
N LEU A 213 5.45 -6.81 -8.39
CA LEU A 213 6.46 -5.82 -8.10
C LEU A 213 6.62 -4.87 -9.28
N THR A 214 6.56 -3.58 -9.00
CA THR A 214 6.73 -2.50 -9.96
C THR A 214 7.84 -1.58 -9.45
N GLY A 215 8.91 -1.40 -10.21
CA GLY A 215 10.00 -0.48 -9.87
C GLY A 215 9.55 0.96 -10.01
N GLY A 216 9.12 1.33 -11.18
CA GLY A 216 8.71 2.68 -11.54
C GLY A 216 9.77 3.42 -12.33
N GLU A 217 9.96 4.73 -12.07
CA GLU A 217 11.02 5.51 -12.72
C GLU A 217 12.30 5.45 -11.88
N GLY A 218 13.37 4.92 -12.45
CA GLY A 218 14.68 4.89 -11.79
C GLY A 218 15.50 3.67 -12.15
N ASP A 219 16.59 3.45 -11.43
CA ASP A 219 17.38 2.22 -11.48
C ASP A 219 17.04 1.42 -10.21
N ASP A 220 16.14 0.44 -10.31
CA ASP A 220 15.52 -0.23 -9.17
C ASP A 220 16.19 -1.57 -8.86
N VAL A 221 16.05 -2.03 -7.62
CA VAL A 221 16.63 -3.29 -7.16
C VAL A 221 15.56 -4.19 -6.56
N PHE A 222 15.29 -5.31 -7.23
CA PHE A 222 14.39 -6.35 -6.74
C PHE A 222 15.18 -7.39 -5.94
N VAL A 223 14.94 -7.44 -4.62
CA VAL A 223 15.77 -8.17 -3.66
C VAL A 223 15.12 -9.49 -3.25
N TYR A 224 15.86 -10.59 -3.42
CA TYR A 224 15.48 -11.93 -2.98
C TYR A 224 16.51 -12.47 -1.99
N THR A 225 16.06 -12.84 -0.80
CA THR A 225 16.93 -13.37 0.26
C THR A 225 16.91 -14.89 0.36
N PHE A 226 15.84 -15.51 -0.13
CA PHE A 226 15.68 -16.97 -0.12
C PHE A 226 15.05 -17.47 -1.42
N ALA A 227 15.51 -18.63 -1.91
CA ALA A 227 14.98 -19.24 -3.14
C ALA A 227 13.47 -19.58 -3.07
N TYR A 228 12.90 -19.70 -1.89
CA TYR A 228 11.47 -20.01 -1.70
C TYR A 228 10.57 -18.75 -1.69
N GLU A 229 11.11 -17.56 -1.85
CA GLU A 229 10.31 -16.32 -1.92
C GLU A 229 9.49 -16.27 -3.20
N SER A 230 10.01 -16.76 -4.32
CA SER A 230 9.26 -16.85 -5.57
C SER A 230 9.16 -18.30 -6.06
N GLY A 231 7.98 -18.77 -6.34
CA GLY A 231 7.70 -20.16 -6.68
C GLY A 231 7.88 -20.48 -8.17
N LEU A 232 7.47 -21.69 -8.59
CA LEU A 232 7.72 -22.20 -9.94
C LEU A 232 6.51 -22.10 -10.88
N THR A 233 5.32 -21.82 -10.35
CA THR A 233 4.09 -21.78 -11.15
C THR A 233 3.58 -20.34 -11.27
N THR A 234 2.73 -20.09 -12.24
CA THR A 234 2.09 -18.77 -12.42
C THR A 234 1.22 -18.34 -11.22
N GLN A 235 0.92 -19.24 -10.30
CA GLN A 235 0.17 -18.95 -9.08
C GLN A 235 1.06 -18.74 -7.85
N THR A 236 2.36 -18.97 -7.97
CA THR A 236 3.29 -18.94 -6.83
C THR A 236 4.58 -18.18 -7.12
N ARG A 237 4.80 -17.78 -8.37
CA ARG A 237 5.96 -16.96 -8.73
C ARG A 237 5.62 -15.49 -8.62
N ASP A 238 6.63 -14.69 -8.39
CA ASP A 238 6.53 -13.25 -8.45
C ASP A 238 6.56 -12.74 -9.88
N VAL A 239 5.97 -11.58 -10.06
CA VAL A 239 5.89 -10.89 -11.34
C VAL A 239 6.47 -9.49 -11.18
N ILE A 240 7.56 -9.20 -11.90
CA ILE A 240 8.08 -7.84 -12.05
C ILE A 240 7.45 -7.26 -13.32
N THR A 241 6.73 -6.16 -13.17
CA THR A 241 5.82 -5.66 -14.21
C THR A 241 6.49 -4.75 -15.24
N ASP A 242 7.59 -4.10 -14.88
CA ASP A 242 8.20 -3.00 -15.63
C ASP A 242 9.73 -3.05 -15.69
N PHE A 243 10.37 -4.18 -15.42
CA PHE A 243 11.82 -4.36 -15.44
C PHE A 243 12.45 -3.72 -16.68
N ALA A 244 13.40 -2.81 -16.50
CA ALA A 244 13.97 -1.97 -17.54
C ALA A 244 15.51 -1.92 -17.48
N GLU A 245 16.14 -1.18 -18.42
CA GLU A 245 17.58 -0.94 -18.40
C GLU A 245 17.96 -0.08 -17.18
N GLY A 246 18.84 -0.58 -16.34
CA GLY A 246 19.26 0.03 -15.08
C GLY A 246 18.81 -0.76 -13.86
N ASP A 247 17.69 -1.50 -13.99
CA ASP A 247 17.18 -2.33 -12.91
C ASP A 247 18.01 -3.58 -12.66
N LEU A 248 17.98 -4.05 -11.42
CA LEU A 248 18.74 -5.21 -10.97
C LEU A 248 17.86 -6.21 -10.21
N ILE A 249 18.13 -7.50 -10.40
CA ILE A 249 17.66 -8.55 -9.51
C ILE A 249 18.80 -8.93 -8.57
N ASP A 250 18.65 -8.67 -7.29
CA ASP A 250 19.66 -9.00 -6.27
C ASP A 250 19.36 -10.37 -5.65
N LEU A 251 20.20 -11.34 -5.99
CA LEU A 251 20.20 -12.72 -5.48
C LEU A 251 21.39 -12.99 -4.56
N SER A 252 22.16 -11.97 -4.19
CA SER A 252 23.43 -12.10 -3.47
C SER A 252 23.29 -12.76 -2.09
N ALA A 253 22.10 -12.74 -1.50
CA ALA A 253 21.81 -13.39 -0.23
C ALA A 253 21.48 -14.89 -0.37
N ILE A 254 21.16 -15.37 -1.59
CA ILE A 254 20.83 -16.78 -1.85
C ILE A 254 22.12 -17.55 -2.11
N ASP A 255 22.35 -18.63 -1.35
CA ASP A 255 23.43 -19.56 -1.64
C ASP A 255 23.09 -20.35 -2.91
N ALA A 256 23.80 -20.06 -3.99
CA ALA A 256 23.62 -20.70 -5.28
C ALA A 256 24.02 -22.20 -5.28
N ARG A 257 24.67 -22.70 -4.24
CA ARG A 257 25.09 -24.10 -4.13
C ARG A 257 24.79 -24.67 -2.77
N SER A 258 23.60 -25.21 -2.61
CA SER A 258 23.21 -25.87 -1.39
C SER A 258 24.19 -27.00 -0.99
N GLY A 259 24.47 -27.14 0.31
CA GLY A 259 25.25 -28.25 0.87
C GLY A 259 26.72 -27.97 1.15
N ASN A 260 27.22 -26.77 0.96
CA ASN A 260 28.52 -26.34 1.47
C ASN A 260 28.38 -25.21 2.53
N SER A 261 29.48 -24.69 3.05
CA SER A 261 29.47 -23.65 4.08
C SER A 261 29.82 -22.25 3.55
N THR A 262 29.93 -22.10 2.25
CA THR A 262 30.22 -20.85 1.56
C THR A 262 28.96 -20.36 0.86
N ASN A 263 28.72 -19.05 0.87
CA ASN A 263 27.71 -18.45 0.00
C ASN A 263 28.32 -18.33 -1.39
N ASP A 264 27.85 -19.14 -2.31
CA ASP A 264 28.34 -19.18 -3.69
C ASP A 264 27.43 -18.33 -4.59
N ALA A 265 28.03 -17.66 -5.57
CA ALA A 265 27.30 -16.85 -6.55
C ALA A 265 26.67 -17.70 -7.65
N PHE A 266 25.55 -17.24 -8.19
CA PHE A 266 24.93 -17.83 -9.37
C PHE A 266 25.77 -17.62 -10.64
N THR A 267 25.63 -18.53 -11.57
CA THR A 267 26.23 -18.45 -12.90
C THR A 267 25.14 -18.39 -13.97
N PHE A 268 25.02 -17.25 -14.66
CA PHE A 268 24.10 -17.11 -15.76
C PHE A 268 24.57 -17.91 -16.99
N ILE A 269 23.73 -18.84 -17.44
CA ILE A 269 24.06 -19.74 -18.56
C ILE A 269 23.31 -19.41 -19.87
N GLY A 270 22.53 -18.31 -19.85
CA GLY A 270 21.77 -17.79 -20.98
C GLY A 270 20.39 -18.46 -21.08
N SER A 271 20.24 -19.61 -21.70
CA SER A 271 18.95 -20.28 -21.90
C SER A 271 18.93 -21.71 -21.40
N VAL A 272 17.74 -22.27 -21.23
CA VAL A 272 17.52 -23.64 -20.81
C VAL A 272 18.25 -24.67 -21.71
N ALA A 273 18.48 -24.34 -22.97
CA ALA A 273 19.23 -25.21 -23.89
C ALA A 273 20.68 -25.44 -23.46
N ASN A 274 21.25 -24.57 -22.63
CA ASN A 274 22.59 -24.68 -22.09
C ASN A 274 22.65 -25.44 -20.74
N LEU A 275 21.51 -25.73 -20.13
CA LEU A 275 21.42 -26.42 -18.85
C LEU A 275 21.85 -27.90 -19.00
N SER A 276 22.67 -28.37 -18.09
CA SER A 276 23.16 -29.75 -18.02
C SER A 276 23.45 -30.13 -16.57
N LEU A 277 23.52 -31.44 -16.23
CA LEU A 277 23.91 -31.88 -14.91
C LEU A 277 25.30 -31.41 -14.46
N ALA A 278 26.13 -31.00 -15.41
CA ALA A 278 27.47 -30.47 -15.08
C ALA A 278 27.49 -29.03 -14.59
N ASN A 279 26.44 -28.25 -14.91
CA ASN A 279 26.32 -26.83 -14.58
C ASN A 279 24.99 -26.47 -13.90
N ALA A 280 24.16 -27.43 -13.52
CA ALA A 280 22.86 -27.16 -12.88
C ALA A 280 23.02 -26.45 -11.53
N ASN A 281 23.95 -26.91 -10.71
CA ASN A 281 24.19 -26.38 -9.37
C ASN A 281 24.70 -24.93 -9.43
N GLY A 282 23.88 -23.98 -8.99
CA GLY A 282 24.15 -22.54 -9.05
C GLY A 282 23.89 -21.92 -10.42
N ALA A 283 23.04 -22.51 -11.25
CA ALA A 283 22.71 -21.96 -12.56
C ALA A 283 21.52 -20.99 -12.53
N LEU A 284 21.66 -19.92 -13.32
CA LEU A 284 20.55 -19.07 -13.73
C LEU A 284 20.34 -19.17 -15.23
N TRP A 285 19.09 -19.20 -15.66
CA TRP A 285 18.76 -19.12 -17.10
C TRP A 285 17.46 -18.35 -17.32
N PHE A 286 17.35 -17.75 -18.48
CA PHE A 286 16.16 -17.00 -18.87
C PHE A 286 15.46 -17.70 -20.03
N ASP A 287 14.15 -17.88 -19.93
CA ASP A 287 13.34 -18.47 -21.00
C ASP A 287 11.93 -17.89 -21.03
N GLN A 288 11.51 -17.39 -22.18
CA GLN A 288 10.17 -16.86 -22.45
C GLN A 288 9.64 -15.84 -21.40
N GLY A 289 10.49 -14.90 -21.00
CA GLY A 289 10.10 -13.87 -20.01
C GLY A 289 10.24 -14.32 -18.54
N VAL A 290 10.80 -15.49 -18.29
CA VAL A 290 10.97 -16.01 -16.93
C VAL A 290 12.44 -16.31 -16.64
N LEU A 291 12.93 -15.76 -15.55
CA LEU A 291 14.22 -16.11 -14.95
C LEU A 291 14.04 -17.30 -14.03
N TYR A 292 14.88 -18.32 -14.20
CA TYR A 292 14.91 -19.54 -13.38
C TYR A 292 16.25 -19.68 -12.67
N GLY A 293 16.24 -20.19 -11.45
CA GLY A 293 17.43 -20.50 -10.70
C GLY A 293 17.44 -21.88 -10.08
N SER A 294 18.61 -22.53 -10.14
CA SER A 294 18.84 -23.83 -9.49
C SER A 294 19.93 -23.70 -8.43
N THR A 295 19.65 -24.21 -7.23
CA THR A 295 20.59 -24.20 -6.08
C THR A 295 21.19 -25.58 -5.77
N ASP A 296 20.88 -26.62 -6.59
CA ASP A 296 21.41 -27.96 -6.41
C ASP A 296 21.89 -28.59 -7.72
N ALA A 297 22.19 -29.88 -7.73
CA ALA A 297 22.82 -30.56 -8.86
C ALA A 297 21.83 -31.28 -9.78
N ASP A 298 20.52 -31.09 -9.59
CA ASP A 298 19.54 -31.63 -10.53
C ASP A 298 19.20 -30.61 -11.65
N LEU A 299 18.27 -30.93 -12.53
CA LEU A 299 17.90 -30.06 -13.66
C LEU A 299 16.60 -29.28 -13.42
N ALA A 300 16.04 -29.39 -12.21
CA ALA A 300 14.86 -28.64 -11.85
C ALA A 300 15.25 -27.28 -11.26
N PRO A 301 14.51 -26.20 -11.53
CA PRO A 301 14.70 -24.93 -10.83
C PRO A 301 14.07 -24.98 -9.43
N GLU A 302 14.61 -24.26 -8.47
CA GLU A 302 14.04 -24.06 -7.13
C GLU A 302 13.23 -22.78 -7.03
N PHE A 303 13.45 -21.83 -7.92
CA PHE A 303 12.66 -20.59 -8.00
C PHE A 303 12.51 -20.11 -9.44
N SER A 304 11.54 -19.23 -9.66
CA SER A 304 11.40 -18.50 -10.93
C SER A 304 10.76 -17.13 -10.71
N ILE A 305 11.15 -16.18 -11.54
CA ILE A 305 10.67 -14.78 -11.51
C ILE A 305 10.18 -14.44 -12.92
N GLU A 306 8.96 -13.93 -13.04
CA GLU A 306 8.41 -13.48 -14.33
C GLU A 306 8.75 -11.99 -14.55
N LEU A 307 9.33 -11.69 -15.71
CA LEU A 307 9.69 -10.34 -16.15
C LEU A 307 8.80 -9.97 -17.33
N VAL A 308 7.80 -9.14 -17.09
CA VAL A 308 6.80 -8.78 -18.10
C VAL A 308 7.44 -7.96 -19.23
N GLY A 309 7.22 -8.40 -20.47
CA GLY A 309 7.71 -7.69 -21.65
C GLY A 309 9.19 -7.89 -21.97
N ILE A 310 9.96 -8.56 -21.10
CA ILE A 310 11.38 -8.81 -21.32
C ILE A 310 11.57 -10.02 -22.24
N THR A 311 12.34 -9.84 -23.29
CA THR A 311 12.70 -10.88 -24.25
C THR A 311 14.17 -11.26 -24.22
N ASN A 312 14.99 -10.45 -23.59
CA ASN A 312 16.43 -10.65 -23.41
C ASN A 312 16.83 -10.26 -21.98
N PHE A 313 17.60 -11.11 -21.32
CA PHE A 313 18.13 -10.89 -19.97
C PHE A 313 19.65 -11.11 -20.02
N GLU A 314 20.41 -10.22 -19.43
CA GLU A 314 21.86 -10.20 -19.52
C GLU A 314 22.54 -10.38 -18.15
N LEU A 315 23.85 -10.60 -18.16
CA LEU A 315 24.63 -10.80 -16.93
C LEU A 315 24.69 -9.52 -16.06
N THR A 316 24.42 -8.38 -16.64
CA THR A 316 24.40 -7.07 -15.96
C THR A 316 23.10 -6.80 -15.20
N ASP A 317 22.07 -7.60 -15.43
CA ASP A 317 20.72 -7.42 -14.90
C ASP A 317 20.55 -8.10 -13.53
N PHE A 318 21.61 -8.71 -12.97
CA PHE A 318 21.54 -9.31 -11.64
C PHE A 318 22.85 -9.18 -10.87
N VAL A 319 22.71 -9.28 -9.53
CA VAL A 319 23.80 -9.41 -8.56
C VAL A 319 23.61 -10.72 -7.78
N GLY A 320 24.67 -11.55 -7.74
CA GLY A 320 24.53 -12.85 -7.06
C GLY A 320 25.80 -13.66 -7.00
#